data_b71be44b5bf16438b5728578f0a1dfc3
#
_entry.id   b71be44b5bf16438b5728578f0a1dfc3
#
_cell.length_a   1.000
_cell.length_b   1.000
_cell.length_c   1.000
_cell.angle_alpha   90.00
_cell.angle_beta   90.00
_cell.angle_gamma   90.00
#
_symmetry.space_group_name_H-M   'P 1'
#
loop_
_entity.id
_entity.type
_entity.pdbx_description
1 polymer ?
#
loop_
_entity_poly.entity_id
_entity_poly.type
_entity_poly.pdbx_seq_one_letter_code
_entity_poly.pdbx_strand_id
1 'polypeptide(L)'
;PVSPIYDEIDADNAISLLRGIERYRAFAPAKNIDVTFHNAGHVLGSSFIEINITENGETRKLVFSGDLGEDDHPIINDPDRIKKMDFLVVESTYGDRNRDIVTKEQRLNKIAEVFAGAEKRGGKIIIPAFSLERTQDLLHDILILKKKNKISRIPIYVDSPLAKEITQVFLKYPNCYDEDATNVMKQMGGLFDHPDFHFTNSVDESKLLNEKDNIVIMSASGMCDAGRIKHHLKHNLWDPKNTVIFVGYQAEGTLGRLISEGAKKVRIFGEEISVGAKIESIYGYSGHADQNGLLKWLDAIEEAPRCTFVTHGEPESSEALASLLKKNREFKAITPKMGEEYDLLSFVKVGDVELKKKNDDVKYVLVRSTAPAYASLVRDSHNLKAELLIKINELMENCKDESERCAKLQNLLNLL
;
A
#
# COMPACT_ATOMS: atom_id res chain seq x y z
N PRO A 1 -5.03 16.74 -23.15
CA PRO A 1 -4.23 15.92 -22.22
C PRO A 1 -4.23 16.62 -20.87
N VAL A 2 -4.52 15.87 -19.82
CA VAL A 2 -4.42 16.38 -18.45
C VAL A 2 -2.94 16.31 -18.08
N SER A 3 -2.34 17.41 -17.64
CA SER A 3 -0.98 17.41 -17.12
C SER A 3 -0.93 16.58 -15.82
N PRO A 4 0.12 15.77 -15.60
CA PRO A 4 0.27 15.06 -14.33
C PRO A 4 0.40 16.06 -13.17
N ILE A 5 -0.06 15.65 -12.00
CA ILE A 5 0.01 16.47 -10.76
C ILE A 5 1.46 16.64 -10.30
N TYR A 6 2.31 15.66 -10.60
CA TYR A 6 3.76 15.67 -10.35
C TYR A 6 4.48 14.82 -11.40
N ASP A 7 5.76 15.07 -11.59
CA ASP A 7 6.64 14.35 -12.51
C ASP A 7 7.81 13.66 -11.77
N GLU A 8 8.74 13.08 -12.53
CA GLU A 8 9.91 12.39 -11.98
C GLU A 8 10.85 13.34 -11.20
N ILE A 9 10.94 14.61 -11.61
CA ILE A 9 11.76 15.62 -10.94
C ILE A 9 11.16 15.95 -9.58
N ASP A 10 9.84 16.06 -9.49
CA ASP A 10 9.13 16.28 -8.22
C ASP A 10 9.35 15.10 -7.27
N ALA A 11 9.31 13.87 -7.79
CA ALA A 11 9.57 12.66 -7.01
C ALA A 11 11.01 12.62 -6.48
N ASP A 12 12.00 12.91 -7.33
CA ASP A 12 13.42 12.95 -6.93
C ASP A 12 13.68 14.03 -5.87
N ASN A 13 13.09 15.20 -6.01
CA ASN A 13 13.15 16.26 -5.03
C ASN A 13 12.56 15.82 -3.69
N ALA A 14 11.39 15.18 -3.70
CA ALA A 14 10.74 14.65 -2.49
C ALA A 14 11.60 13.58 -1.81
N ILE A 15 12.17 12.64 -2.57
CA ILE A 15 13.05 11.57 -2.06
C ILE A 15 14.26 12.16 -1.35
N SER A 16 14.84 13.24 -1.86
CA SER A 16 16.00 13.92 -1.25
C SER A 16 15.71 14.45 0.17
N LEU A 17 14.45 14.72 0.49
CA LEU A 17 14.01 15.23 1.78
C LEU A 17 13.68 14.12 2.80
N LEU A 18 13.61 12.86 2.38
CA LEU A 18 13.31 11.75 3.27
C LEU A 18 14.40 11.56 4.32
N ARG A 19 13.98 11.30 5.55
CA ARG A 19 14.85 10.97 6.68
C ARG A 19 14.33 9.69 7.31
N GLY A 20 15.17 8.65 7.34
CA GLY A 20 14.85 7.39 8.01
C GLY A 20 14.87 7.57 9.53
N ILE A 21 13.83 7.11 10.20
CA ILE A 21 13.74 7.07 11.66
C ILE A 21 13.57 5.61 12.08
N GLU A 22 14.37 5.17 13.05
CA GLU A 22 14.26 3.84 13.61
C GLU A 22 12.98 3.69 14.45
N ARG A 23 12.32 2.53 14.37
CA ARG A 23 11.21 2.19 15.25
C ARG A 23 11.65 2.21 16.72
N TYR A 24 10.70 2.45 17.62
CA TYR A 24 10.88 2.47 19.07
C TYR A 24 11.81 3.58 19.59
N ARG A 25 12.29 4.43 18.71
CA ARG A 25 13.10 5.60 19.08
C ARG A 25 12.25 6.87 18.96
N ALA A 26 12.03 7.53 20.09
CA ALA A 26 11.35 8.82 20.10
C ALA A 26 12.20 9.90 19.42
N PHE A 27 11.56 10.74 18.64
CA PHE A 27 12.16 11.93 18.03
C PHE A 27 11.18 13.11 18.07
N ALA A 28 11.70 14.32 18.04
CA ALA A 28 10.91 15.55 18.09
C ALA A 28 10.92 16.24 16.71
N PRO A 29 9.86 16.08 15.87
CA PRO A 29 9.78 16.79 14.59
C PRO A 29 9.51 18.29 14.76
N ALA A 30 8.96 18.69 15.90
CA ALA A 30 8.71 20.09 16.28
C ALA A 30 8.78 20.25 17.80
N LYS A 31 8.85 21.50 18.27
CA LYS A 31 8.84 21.82 19.70
C LYS A 31 7.54 21.28 20.33
N ASN A 32 7.66 20.62 21.49
CA ASN A 32 6.56 20.05 22.26
C ASN A 32 5.79 18.90 21.53
N ILE A 33 6.38 18.30 20.53
CA ILE A 33 5.82 17.12 19.83
C ILE A 33 6.90 16.04 19.82
N ASP A 34 6.62 14.92 20.51
CA ASP A 34 7.44 13.71 20.47
C ASP A 34 6.72 12.61 19.72
N VAL A 35 7.41 11.94 18.80
CA VAL A 35 6.84 10.90 17.93
C VAL A 35 7.63 9.61 18.08
N THR A 36 6.92 8.49 18.15
CA THR A 36 7.51 7.16 18.15
C THR A 36 6.79 6.28 17.13
N PHE A 37 7.55 5.56 16.30
CA PHE A 37 7.03 4.57 15.37
C PHE A 37 7.05 3.17 16.00
N HIS A 38 5.95 2.43 15.86
CA HIS A 38 5.78 1.06 16.30
C HIS A 38 5.41 0.15 15.13
N ASN A 39 5.64 -1.16 15.23
CA ASN A 39 5.29 -2.08 14.15
C ASN A 39 3.77 -2.18 13.95
N ALA A 40 3.28 -1.90 12.75
CA ALA A 40 1.88 -2.07 12.42
C ALA A 40 1.56 -3.46 11.84
N GLY A 41 2.56 -4.27 11.49
CA GLY A 41 2.38 -5.65 11.00
C GLY A 41 1.68 -5.79 9.65
N HIS A 42 1.43 -4.68 8.93
CA HIS A 42 0.70 -4.70 7.66
C HIS A 42 1.58 -5.10 6.48
N VAL A 43 2.72 -4.45 6.35
CA VAL A 43 3.78 -4.75 5.37
C VAL A 43 5.14 -4.48 5.99
N LEU A 44 6.22 -4.97 5.38
CA LEU A 44 7.58 -4.69 5.86
C LEU A 44 7.81 -3.18 5.98
N GLY A 45 8.08 -2.71 7.19
CA GLY A 45 8.34 -1.29 7.46
C GLY A 45 7.09 -0.48 7.84
N SER A 46 5.87 -1.02 7.70
CA SER A 46 4.64 -0.34 8.14
C SER A 46 4.69 -0.02 9.62
N SER A 47 4.16 1.13 10.00
CA SER A 47 4.21 1.57 11.40
C SER A 47 2.92 2.27 11.81
N PHE A 48 2.46 2.01 13.01
CA PHE A 48 1.56 2.92 13.68
C PHE A 48 2.36 4.00 14.43
N ILE A 49 1.74 5.13 14.67
CA ILE A 49 2.44 6.34 15.14
C ILE A 49 1.87 6.76 16.49
N GLU A 50 2.73 6.79 17.50
CA GLU A 50 2.45 7.42 18.78
C GLU A 50 2.96 8.85 18.77
N ILE A 51 2.10 9.82 19.11
CA ILE A 51 2.44 11.24 19.16
C ILE A 51 2.08 11.77 20.55
N ASN A 52 3.06 12.32 21.26
CA ASN A 52 2.85 13.05 22.50
C ASN A 52 2.94 14.55 22.21
N ILE A 53 1.85 15.27 22.45
CA ILE A 53 1.74 16.72 22.20
C ILE A 53 1.58 17.43 23.54
N THR A 54 2.48 18.36 23.83
CA THR A 54 2.42 19.15 25.07
C THR A 54 2.04 20.60 24.75
N GLU A 55 0.89 21.04 25.25
CA GLU A 55 0.42 22.39 25.11
C GLU A 55 -0.12 22.91 26.47
N ASN A 56 0.22 24.14 26.83
CA ASN A 56 -0.20 24.79 28.10
C ASN A 56 0.14 23.97 29.37
N GLY A 57 1.20 23.15 29.31
CA GLY A 57 1.61 22.28 30.43
C GLY A 57 0.85 20.96 30.50
N GLU A 58 -0.08 20.68 29.61
CA GLU A 58 -0.79 19.41 29.48
C GLU A 58 -0.26 18.62 28.30
N THR A 59 -0.04 17.32 28.49
CA THR A 59 0.36 16.39 27.43
C THR A 59 -0.83 15.51 27.04
N ARG A 60 -1.03 15.35 25.74
CA ARG A 60 -2.00 14.41 25.15
C ARG A 60 -1.26 13.40 24.28
N LYS A 61 -1.62 12.15 24.46
CA LYS A 61 -1.14 11.03 23.63
C LYS A 61 -2.15 10.73 22.54
N LEU A 62 -1.76 10.90 21.30
CA LEU A 62 -2.52 10.57 20.10
C LEU A 62 -1.85 9.40 19.38
N VAL A 63 -2.64 8.42 18.95
CA VAL A 63 -2.16 7.26 18.19
C VAL A 63 -2.86 7.20 16.84
N PHE A 64 -2.09 7.08 15.78
CA PHE A 64 -2.57 6.76 14.44
C PHE A 64 -2.19 5.33 14.12
N SER A 65 -3.17 4.47 13.89
CA SER A 65 -2.91 3.06 13.59
C SER A 65 -2.15 2.84 12.27
N GLY A 66 -2.28 3.76 11.32
CA GLY A 66 -2.00 3.40 9.93
C GLY A 66 -2.81 2.17 9.55
N ASP A 67 -2.35 1.42 8.57
CA ASP A 67 -2.93 0.14 8.20
C ASP A 67 -2.39 -0.95 9.14
N LEU A 68 -3.28 -1.66 9.83
CA LEU A 68 -2.94 -2.70 10.78
C LEU A 68 -2.90 -4.08 10.10
N GLY A 69 -1.88 -4.85 10.42
CA GLY A 69 -1.76 -6.22 9.94
C GLY A 69 -2.56 -7.22 10.77
N GLU A 70 -2.76 -8.41 10.19
CA GLU A 70 -3.28 -9.58 10.90
C GLU A 70 -2.17 -10.24 11.69
N ASP A 71 -2.51 -10.88 12.81
CA ASP A 71 -1.58 -11.76 13.51
C ASP A 71 -1.32 -13.02 12.67
N ASP A 72 -0.17 -13.67 12.86
CA ASP A 72 0.27 -14.86 12.11
C ASP A 72 0.41 -14.65 10.59
N HIS A 73 0.65 -13.40 10.16
CA HIS A 73 0.94 -13.09 8.76
C HIS A 73 2.30 -13.72 8.36
N PRO A 74 2.46 -14.22 7.11
CA PRO A 74 3.76 -14.75 6.69
C PRO A 74 4.89 -13.72 6.80
N ILE A 75 6.08 -14.18 7.16
CA ILE A 75 7.36 -13.47 7.16
C ILE A 75 7.52 -12.44 8.27
N ILE A 76 6.63 -11.45 8.38
CA ILE A 76 6.84 -10.29 9.26
C ILE A 76 6.24 -10.50 10.65
N ASN A 77 6.83 -9.82 11.64
CA ASN A 77 6.31 -9.85 13.01
C ASN A 77 4.90 -9.29 13.11
N ASP A 78 4.11 -9.83 14.03
CA ASP A 78 2.78 -9.35 14.39
C ASP A 78 2.80 -7.85 14.75
N PRO A 79 1.66 -7.14 14.61
CA PRO A 79 1.56 -5.76 15.05
C PRO A 79 1.83 -5.61 16.56
N ASP A 80 2.59 -4.59 16.91
CA ASP A 80 2.77 -4.20 18.32
C ASP A 80 1.45 -3.81 18.94
N ARG A 81 1.35 -3.90 20.26
CA ARG A 81 0.17 -3.51 21.04
C ARG A 81 0.47 -2.24 21.84
N ILE A 82 -0.48 -1.32 21.87
CA ILE A 82 -0.38 -0.11 22.67
C ILE A 82 -1.48 -0.09 23.73
N LYS A 83 -1.12 0.33 24.96
CA LYS A 83 -1.98 0.17 26.13
C LYS A 83 -2.73 1.42 26.53
N LYS A 84 -2.11 2.61 26.36
CA LYS A 84 -2.63 3.86 26.87
C LYS A 84 -2.50 4.98 25.85
N MET A 85 -3.58 5.70 25.63
CA MET A 85 -3.64 6.89 24.79
C MET A 85 -4.85 7.75 25.16
N ASP A 86 -4.79 9.04 24.87
CA ASP A 86 -5.96 9.92 25.00
C ASP A 86 -6.86 9.86 23.79
N PHE A 87 -6.27 9.76 22.58
CA PHE A 87 -6.98 9.73 21.31
C PHE A 87 -6.42 8.65 20.40
N LEU A 88 -7.32 8.00 19.68
CA LEU A 88 -6.98 7.00 18.70
C LEU A 88 -7.60 7.35 17.34
N VAL A 89 -6.80 7.31 16.28
CA VAL A 89 -7.26 7.27 14.89
C VAL A 89 -6.99 5.86 14.37
N VAL A 90 -8.03 5.11 14.08
CA VAL A 90 -7.93 3.69 13.70
C VAL A 90 -8.52 3.44 12.32
N GLU A 91 -7.87 2.56 11.56
CA GLU A 91 -8.37 2.08 10.29
C GLU A 91 -9.65 1.24 10.44
N SER A 92 -10.36 1.04 9.34
CA SER A 92 -11.59 0.23 9.31
C SER A 92 -11.84 -0.46 7.97
N THR A 93 -10.78 -0.83 7.26
CA THR A 93 -10.86 -1.48 5.94
C THR A 93 -11.79 -2.69 5.96
N TYR A 94 -11.71 -3.51 6.99
CA TYR A 94 -12.60 -4.65 7.23
C TYR A 94 -13.41 -4.49 8.52
N GLY A 95 -13.78 -3.27 8.87
CA GLY A 95 -14.52 -2.96 10.10
C GLY A 95 -15.91 -3.59 10.21
N ASP A 96 -16.49 -4.03 9.10
CA ASP A 96 -17.82 -4.60 8.97
C ASP A 96 -17.85 -6.13 8.88
N ARG A 97 -16.69 -6.78 8.68
CA ARG A 97 -16.67 -8.22 8.37
C ARG A 97 -15.42 -8.92 8.86
N ASN A 98 -15.59 -10.21 9.13
CA ASN A 98 -14.49 -11.15 9.30
C ASN A 98 -14.23 -11.87 7.99
N ARG A 99 -12.98 -12.26 7.80
CA ARG A 99 -12.58 -13.15 6.72
C ARG A 99 -12.64 -14.59 7.19
N ASP A 100 -12.71 -15.53 6.24
CA ASP A 100 -12.53 -16.93 6.58
C ASP A 100 -11.14 -17.14 7.21
N ILE A 101 -11.11 -17.74 8.37
CA ILE A 101 -9.86 -18.09 9.03
C ILE A 101 -9.19 -19.18 8.21
N VAL A 102 -8.09 -18.83 7.54
CA VAL A 102 -7.29 -19.76 6.75
C VAL A 102 -5.97 -20.00 7.47
N THR A 103 -5.81 -21.20 8.01
CA THR A 103 -4.55 -21.57 8.65
C THR A 103 -3.41 -21.66 7.62
N LYS A 104 -2.16 -21.51 8.07
CA LYS A 104 -0.96 -21.72 7.23
C LYS A 104 -1.03 -23.07 6.49
N GLU A 105 -1.45 -24.13 7.17
CA GLU A 105 -1.56 -25.45 6.56
C GLU A 105 -2.61 -25.48 5.45
N GLN A 106 -3.80 -24.93 5.66
CA GLN A 106 -4.86 -24.85 4.67
C GLN A 106 -4.40 -24.03 3.45
N ARG A 107 -3.72 -22.92 3.66
CA ARG A 107 -3.17 -22.07 2.61
C ARG A 107 -2.12 -22.81 1.78
N LEU A 108 -1.17 -23.46 2.41
CA LEU A 108 -0.15 -24.28 1.75
C LEU A 108 -0.77 -25.44 0.96
N ASN A 109 -1.74 -26.15 1.53
CA ASN A 109 -2.42 -27.26 0.85
C ASN A 109 -3.18 -26.76 -0.39
N LYS A 110 -3.83 -25.58 -0.30
CA LYS A 110 -4.53 -25.00 -1.46
C LYS A 110 -3.57 -24.61 -2.59
N ILE A 111 -2.42 -24.03 -2.27
CA ILE A 111 -1.38 -23.76 -3.28
C ILE A 111 -0.95 -25.07 -3.95
N ALA A 112 -0.63 -26.10 -3.16
CA ALA A 112 -0.19 -27.39 -3.71
C ALA A 112 -1.25 -28.06 -4.62
N GLU A 113 -2.53 -28.01 -4.22
CA GLU A 113 -3.65 -28.49 -5.02
C GLU A 113 -3.75 -27.77 -6.38
N VAL A 114 -3.70 -26.43 -6.36
CA VAL A 114 -3.81 -25.60 -7.56
C VAL A 114 -2.63 -25.84 -8.50
N PHE A 115 -1.42 -25.94 -7.97
CA PHE A 115 -0.21 -26.23 -8.74
C PHE A 115 -0.28 -27.61 -9.40
N ALA A 116 -0.65 -28.66 -8.64
CA ALA A 116 -0.83 -30.01 -9.19
C ALA A 116 -1.92 -30.07 -10.27
N GLY A 117 -3.01 -29.30 -10.08
CA GLY A 117 -4.07 -29.19 -11.08
C GLY A 117 -3.62 -28.50 -12.38
N ALA A 118 -2.83 -27.44 -12.28
CA ALA A 118 -2.27 -26.72 -13.43
C ALA A 118 -1.25 -27.59 -14.19
N GLU A 119 -0.37 -28.27 -13.46
CA GLU A 119 0.61 -29.20 -14.05
C GLU A 119 -0.06 -30.31 -14.87
N LYS A 120 -1.13 -30.92 -14.35
CA LYS A 120 -1.91 -31.94 -15.10
C LYS A 120 -2.49 -31.40 -16.40
N ARG A 121 -2.81 -30.13 -16.49
CA ARG A 121 -3.32 -29.49 -17.72
C ARG A 121 -2.21 -29.06 -18.67
N GLY A 122 -0.96 -29.02 -18.21
CA GLY A 122 0.19 -28.56 -18.98
C GLY A 122 0.19 -27.06 -19.27
N GLY A 123 -0.54 -26.27 -18.47
CA GLY A 123 -0.67 -24.84 -18.65
C GLY A 123 0.22 -24.01 -17.73
N LYS A 124 0.15 -22.69 -17.89
CA LYS A 124 0.82 -21.72 -17.03
C LYS A 124 -0.02 -21.39 -15.80
N ILE A 125 0.65 -20.99 -14.74
CA ILE A 125 0.01 -20.35 -13.58
C ILE A 125 0.34 -18.86 -13.62
N ILE A 126 -0.66 -18.00 -13.60
CA ILE A 126 -0.51 -16.55 -13.64
C ILE A 126 -1.05 -15.99 -12.33
N ILE A 127 -0.21 -15.26 -11.59
CA ILE A 127 -0.54 -14.77 -10.26
C ILE A 127 -0.41 -13.23 -10.27
N PRO A 128 -1.52 -12.49 -10.35
CA PRO A 128 -1.52 -11.07 -10.07
C PRO A 128 -1.13 -10.84 -8.60
N ALA A 129 -0.03 -10.15 -8.36
CA ALA A 129 0.47 -9.91 -7.02
C ALA A 129 0.99 -8.47 -6.86
N PHE A 130 0.77 -7.87 -5.71
CA PHE A 130 1.44 -6.62 -5.38
C PHE A 130 2.95 -6.85 -5.25
N SER A 131 3.73 -5.85 -5.66
CA SER A 131 5.19 -5.93 -5.63
C SER A 131 5.73 -5.97 -4.19
N LEU A 132 5.01 -5.34 -3.26
CA LEU A 132 5.33 -5.32 -1.84
C LEU A 132 4.49 -6.36 -1.10
N GLU A 133 5.12 -7.08 -0.21
CA GLU A 133 4.61 -8.10 0.71
C GLU A 133 4.05 -9.33 0.00
N ARG A 134 3.03 -9.19 -0.85
CA ARG A 134 2.29 -10.28 -1.46
C ARG A 134 3.16 -11.21 -2.31
N THR A 135 4.07 -10.64 -3.08
CA THR A 135 5.04 -11.42 -3.87
C THR A 135 5.98 -12.20 -2.96
N GLN A 136 6.45 -11.59 -1.86
CA GLN A 136 7.38 -12.20 -0.92
C GLN A 136 6.70 -13.31 -0.11
N ASP A 137 5.48 -13.10 0.35
CA ASP A 137 4.67 -14.11 1.06
C ASP A 137 4.47 -15.38 0.20
N LEU A 138 4.11 -15.17 -1.06
CA LEU A 138 3.93 -16.28 -2.00
C LEU A 138 5.24 -17.04 -2.25
N LEU A 139 6.35 -16.34 -2.46
CA LEU A 139 7.67 -16.98 -2.63
C LEU A 139 8.06 -17.78 -1.39
N HIS A 140 7.79 -17.26 -0.19
CA HIS A 140 8.04 -17.95 1.07
C HIS A 140 7.22 -19.26 1.18
N ASP A 141 5.91 -19.19 0.93
CA ASP A 141 5.04 -20.37 1.00
C ASP A 141 5.39 -21.40 -0.09
N ILE A 142 5.69 -20.95 -1.30
CA ILE A 142 6.15 -21.81 -2.40
C ILE A 142 7.48 -22.46 -2.03
N LEU A 143 8.41 -21.74 -1.42
CA LEU A 143 9.69 -22.28 -0.94
C LEU A 143 9.46 -23.43 0.05
N ILE A 144 8.58 -23.24 1.04
CA ILE A 144 8.21 -24.29 2.01
C ILE A 144 7.67 -25.54 1.28
N LEU A 145 6.77 -25.34 0.31
CA LEU A 145 6.18 -26.46 -0.45
C LEU A 145 7.21 -27.20 -1.30
N LYS A 146 8.11 -26.49 -1.95
CA LYS A 146 9.22 -27.08 -2.72
C LYS A 146 10.14 -27.90 -1.83
N LYS A 147 10.51 -27.40 -0.68
CA LYS A 147 11.36 -28.11 0.30
C LYS A 147 10.69 -29.37 0.86
N LYS A 148 9.36 -29.30 1.06
CA LYS A 148 8.56 -30.47 1.50
C LYS A 148 8.22 -31.42 0.34
N ASN A 149 8.72 -31.19 -0.89
CA ASN A 149 8.39 -31.93 -2.10
C ASN A 149 6.86 -32.05 -2.35
N LYS A 150 6.10 -31.02 -1.97
CA LYS A 150 4.65 -30.96 -2.16
C LYS A 150 4.23 -30.39 -3.52
N ILE A 151 5.12 -29.70 -4.19
CA ILE A 151 4.97 -29.19 -5.56
C ILE A 151 6.20 -29.57 -6.39
N SER A 152 6.01 -29.72 -7.69
CA SER A 152 7.06 -30.08 -8.65
C SER A 152 8.11 -28.97 -8.82
N ARG A 153 9.17 -29.27 -9.57
CA ARG A 153 10.20 -28.30 -9.96
C ARG A 153 9.72 -27.40 -11.10
N ILE A 154 8.58 -26.72 -10.89
CA ILE A 154 8.08 -25.73 -11.84
C ILE A 154 8.84 -24.40 -11.64
N PRO A 155 9.36 -23.76 -12.71
CA PRO A 155 10.02 -22.45 -12.62
C PRO A 155 9.02 -21.35 -12.24
N ILE A 156 9.43 -20.48 -11.32
CA ILE A 156 8.65 -19.34 -10.84
C ILE A 156 9.31 -18.05 -11.34
N TYR A 157 8.63 -17.29 -12.16
CA TYR A 157 9.12 -16.02 -12.68
C TYR A 157 8.41 -14.85 -11.98
N VAL A 158 9.17 -14.03 -11.27
CA VAL A 158 8.70 -12.75 -10.75
C VAL A 158 8.95 -11.70 -11.83
N ASP A 159 7.89 -11.35 -12.55
CA ASP A 159 7.94 -10.37 -13.64
C ASP A 159 7.50 -9.00 -13.18
N SER A 160 8.28 -8.42 -12.28
CA SER A 160 8.11 -7.07 -11.75
C SER A 160 9.47 -6.54 -11.27
N PRO A 161 10.06 -5.53 -11.95
CA PRO A 161 11.29 -4.90 -11.48
C PRO A 161 11.18 -4.37 -10.05
N LEU A 162 10.05 -3.72 -9.72
CA LEU A 162 9.80 -3.22 -8.38
C LEU A 162 9.76 -4.35 -7.33
N ALA A 163 9.12 -5.49 -7.64
CA ALA A 163 9.10 -6.63 -6.72
C ALA A 163 10.49 -7.20 -6.49
N LYS A 164 11.35 -7.21 -7.50
CA LYS A 164 12.76 -7.60 -7.38
C LYS A 164 13.49 -6.70 -6.39
N GLU A 165 13.39 -5.38 -6.56
CA GLU A 165 14.05 -4.41 -5.67
C GLU A 165 13.51 -4.52 -4.23
N ILE A 166 12.19 -4.65 -4.07
CA ILE A 166 11.57 -4.84 -2.75
C ILE A 166 12.05 -6.14 -2.10
N THR A 167 12.18 -7.23 -2.85
CA THR A 167 12.72 -8.49 -2.32
C THR A 167 14.16 -8.31 -1.80
N GLN A 168 14.97 -7.48 -2.45
CA GLN A 168 16.30 -7.11 -1.93
C GLN A 168 16.22 -6.30 -0.62
N VAL A 169 15.17 -5.48 -0.45
CA VAL A 169 14.94 -4.78 0.82
C VAL A 169 14.61 -5.78 1.93
N PHE A 170 13.74 -6.76 1.67
CA PHE A 170 13.45 -7.82 2.66
C PHE A 170 14.74 -8.50 3.14
N LEU A 171 15.63 -8.86 2.24
CA LEU A 171 16.91 -9.50 2.60
C LEU A 171 17.80 -8.63 3.49
N LYS A 172 17.64 -7.31 3.48
CA LYS A 172 18.43 -6.38 4.32
C LYS A 172 17.86 -6.25 5.75
N TYR A 173 16.63 -6.65 5.99
CA TYR A 173 15.94 -6.45 7.28
C TYR A 173 15.41 -7.75 7.91
N PRO A 174 16.24 -8.78 8.11
CA PRO A 174 15.82 -10.06 8.70
C PRO A 174 15.36 -9.93 10.15
N ASN A 175 15.69 -8.85 10.84
CA ASN A 175 15.21 -8.53 12.18
C ASN A 175 13.72 -8.17 12.25
N CYS A 176 13.09 -7.95 11.09
CA CYS A 176 11.64 -7.75 10.98
C CYS A 176 10.86 -9.05 10.76
N TYR A 177 11.55 -10.19 10.62
CA TYR A 177 10.93 -11.49 10.40
C TYR A 177 10.39 -12.08 11.69
N ASP A 178 9.30 -12.82 11.58
CA ASP A 178 8.79 -13.65 12.65
C ASP A 178 9.71 -14.84 12.93
N GLU A 179 9.36 -15.62 13.96
CA GLU A 179 10.14 -16.79 14.35
C GLU A 179 10.12 -17.87 13.25
N ASP A 180 8.97 -18.06 12.59
CA ASP A 180 8.76 -19.05 11.54
C ASP A 180 9.63 -18.74 10.31
N ALA A 181 9.58 -17.52 9.80
CA ALA A 181 10.40 -17.09 8.65
C ALA A 181 11.90 -17.12 9.01
N THR A 182 12.25 -16.73 10.23
CA THR A 182 13.63 -16.83 10.74
C THR A 182 14.13 -18.28 10.73
N ASN A 183 13.29 -19.23 11.17
CA ASN A 183 13.61 -20.65 11.15
C ASN A 183 13.72 -21.20 9.72
N VAL A 184 12.80 -20.83 8.83
CA VAL A 184 12.86 -21.18 7.41
C VAL A 184 14.14 -20.63 6.77
N MET A 185 14.49 -19.38 7.02
CA MET A 185 15.72 -18.77 6.53
C MET A 185 16.97 -19.53 6.98
N LYS A 186 17.09 -19.88 8.27
CA LYS A 186 18.22 -20.63 8.80
C LYS A 186 18.33 -22.04 8.19
N GLN A 187 17.20 -22.74 8.02
CA GLN A 187 17.18 -24.11 7.50
C GLN A 187 17.44 -24.18 6.00
N MET A 188 17.10 -23.11 5.27
CA MET A 188 17.09 -23.10 3.80
C MET A 188 18.23 -22.27 3.19
N GLY A 189 18.98 -21.54 4.01
CA GLY A 189 20.04 -20.65 3.54
C GLY A 189 19.54 -19.35 2.90
N GLY A 190 18.22 -19.06 3.00
CA GLY A 190 17.59 -17.85 2.49
C GLY A 190 16.09 -18.04 2.30
N LEU A 191 15.31 -16.94 2.26
CA LEU A 191 13.86 -16.98 2.03
C LEU A 191 13.49 -16.93 0.55
N PHE A 192 14.33 -16.32 -0.27
CA PHE A 192 14.04 -16.03 -1.68
C PHE A 192 15.11 -16.58 -2.63
N ASP A 193 16.05 -17.35 -2.10
CA ASP A 193 17.11 -17.99 -2.86
C ASP A 193 16.76 -19.47 -3.13
N HIS A 194 16.21 -19.71 -4.32
CA HIS A 194 15.90 -21.05 -4.78
C HIS A 194 16.19 -21.16 -6.29
N PRO A 195 16.75 -22.28 -6.79
CA PRO A 195 17.09 -22.43 -8.20
C PRO A 195 15.94 -22.24 -9.18
N ASP A 196 14.71 -22.46 -8.72
CA ASP A 196 13.51 -22.29 -9.54
C ASP A 196 12.94 -20.86 -9.48
N PHE A 197 13.51 -19.93 -8.68
CA PHE A 197 13.04 -18.54 -8.59
C PHE A 197 13.84 -17.67 -9.54
N HIS A 198 13.16 -16.99 -10.44
CA HIS A 198 13.75 -16.16 -11.47
C HIS A 198 13.11 -14.77 -11.44
N PHE A 199 13.93 -13.73 -11.51
CA PHE A 199 13.48 -12.34 -11.60
C PHE A 199 13.79 -11.81 -12.99
N THR A 200 12.77 -11.33 -13.72
CA THR A 200 12.99 -10.72 -15.04
C THR A 200 13.60 -9.33 -14.91
N ASN A 201 14.49 -9.00 -15.82
CA ASN A 201 15.19 -7.72 -15.83
C ASN A 201 14.71 -6.79 -16.96
N SER A 202 14.16 -7.34 -18.04
CA SER A 202 13.80 -6.57 -19.24
C SER A 202 12.37 -6.85 -19.72
N VAL A 203 11.91 -5.98 -20.62
CA VAL A 203 10.61 -6.16 -21.31
C VAL A 203 10.68 -7.37 -22.25
N ASP A 204 11.83 -7.62 -22.87
CA ASP A 204 11.96 -8.75 -23.81
C ASP A 204 11.97 -10.09 -23.09
N GLU A 205 12.63 -10.19 -21.92
CA GLU A 205 12.49 -11.36 -21.05
C GLU A 205 11.02 -11.59 -20.65
N SER A 206 10.30 -10.52 -20.29
CA SER A 206 8.87 -10.60 -19.95
C SER A 206 8.01 -11.16 -21.10
N LYS A 207 8.24 -10.71 -22.33
CA LYS A 207 7.52 -11.19 -23.52
C LYS A 207 7.74 -12.67 -23.75
N LEU A 208 8.98 -13.15 -23.61
CA LEU A 208 9.34 -14.56 -23.79
C LEU A 208 8.65 -15.50 -22.80
N LEU A 209 8.19 -15.02 -21.64
CA LEU A 209 7.44 -15.85 -20.70
C LEU A 209 6.09 -16.31 -21.28
N ASN A 210 5.51 -15.56 -22.22
CA ASN A 210 4.25 -15.94 -22.84
C ASN A 210 4.41 -17.10 -23.83
N GLU A 211 5.63 -17.41 -24.27
CA GLU A 211 5.95 -18.52 -25.18
C GLU A 211 6.31 -19.81 -24.44
N LYS A 212 6.62 -19.74 -23.12
CA LYS A 212 6.96 -20.89 -22.31
C LYS A 212 5.71 -21.57 -21.78
N ASP A 213 5.76 -22.88 -21.59
CA ASP A 213 4.73 -23.67 -20.89
C ASP A 213 5.23 -24.19 -19.55
N ASN A 214 4.33 -24.64 -18.69
CA ASN A 214 4.64 -25.20 -17.37
C ASN A 214 5.51 -24.26 -16.51
N ILE A 215 5.15 -23.00 -16.45
CA ILE A 215 5.79 -21.99 -15.61
C ILE A 215 4.76 -21.26 -14.73
N VAL A 216 5.25 -20.63 -13.67
CA VAL A 216 4.49 -19.67 -12.89
C VAL A 216 4.97 -18.27 -13.22
N ILE A 217 4.05 -17.35 -13.48
CA ILE A 217 4.33 -15.92 -13.68
C ILE A 217 3.64 -15.15 -12.56
N MET A 218 4.43 -14.51 -11.71
CA MET A 218 3.95 -13.58 -10.68
C MET A 218 4.24 -12.16 -11.16
N SER A 219 3.22 -11.32 -11.30
CA SER A 219 3.40 -9.98 -11.87
C SER A 219 2.45 -8.95 -11.26
N ALA A 220 2.91 -7.72 -11.14
CA ALA A 220 2.11 -6.58 -10.67
C ALA A 220 1.29 -5.95 -11.83
N SER A 221 0.16 -5.33 -11.53
CA SER A 221 -0.45 -5.06 -10.23
C SER A 221 -1.33 -6.22 -9.75
N GLY A 222 -1.55 -6.28 -8.44
CA GLY A 222 -2.40 -7.32 -7.82
C GLY A 222 -3.89 -7.26 -8.20
N MET A 223 -4.39 -6.10 -8.67
CA MET A 223 -5.78 -5.89 -9.13
C MET A 223 -5.91 -5.90 -10.66
N CYS A 224 -4.85 -6.18 -11.39
CA CYS A 224 -4.79 -6.28 -12.86
C CYS A 224 -5.05 -4.97 -13.63
N ASP A 225 -5.08 -3.81 -13.00
CA ASP A 225 -5.39 -2.54 -13.66
C ASP A 225 -4.19 -1.91 -14.37
N ALA A 226 -2.99 -2.22 -13.92
CA ALA A 226 -1.75 -1.69 -14.46
C ALA A 226 -0.65 -2.76 -14.49
N GLY A 227 0.49 -2.42 -15.08
CA GLY A 227 1.69 -3.25 -15.05
C GLY A 227 1.70 -4.39 -16.06
N ARG A 228 2.75 -5.21 -15.97
CA ARG A 228 3.03 -6.30 -16.91
C ARG A 228 1.98 -7.41 -16.85
N ILE A 229 1.30 -7.58 -15.72
CA ILE A 229 0.23 -8.56 -15.56
C ILE A 229 -0.86 -8.46 -16.63
N LYS A 230 -1.19 -7.24 -17.09
CA LYS A 230 -2.17 -7.04 -18.15
C LYS A 230 -1.73 -7.68 -19.47
N HIS A 231 -0.45 -7.62 -19.78
CA HIS A 231 0.09 -8.27 -20.98
C HIS A 231 0.02 -9.81 -20.83
N HIS A 232 0.39 -10.35 -19.67
CA HIS A 232 0.28 -11.78 -19.42
C HIS A 232 -1.15 -12.27 -19.48
N LEU A 233 -2.11 -11.52 -18.90
CA LEU A 233 -3.53 -11.86 -19.01
C LEU A 233 -4.04 -11.81 -20.45
N LYS A 234 -3.67 -10.77 -21.22
CA LYS A 234 -4.04 -10.67 -22.64
C LYS A 234 -3.62 -11.90 -23.45
N HIS A 235 -2.41 -12.40 -23.21
CA HIS A 235 -1.86 -13.52 -23.98
C HIS A 235 -2.28 -14.90 -23.48
N ASN A 236 -2.74 -15.04 -22.23
CA ASN A 236 -2.90 -16.35 -21.60
C ASN A 236 -4.30 -16.60 -21.02
N LEU A 237 -5.16 -15.56 -20.86
CA LEU A 237 -6.46 -15.70 -20.19
C LEU A 237 -7.46 -16.54 -20.97
N TRP A 238 -7.34 -16.62 -22.30
CA TRP A 238 -8.24 -17.36 -23.18
C TRP A 238 -7.99 -18.87 -23.19
N ASP A 239 -6.78 -19.32 -22.80
CA ASP A 239 -6.39 -20.72 -22.87
C ASP A 239 -6.88 -21.51 -21.63
N PRO A 240 -7.75 -22.54 -21.80
CA PRO A 240 -8.29 -23.31 -20.68
C PRO A 240 -7.24 -24.19 -19.95
N LYS A 241 -6.05 -24.39 -20.51
CA LYS A 241 -4.95 -25.05 -19.81
C LYS A 241 -4.39 -24.19 -18.67
N ASN A 242 -4.42 -22.88 -18.84
CA ASN A 242 -3.85 -21.94 -17.90
C ASN A 242 -4.71 -21.77 -16.64
N THR A 243 -4.06 -21.30 -15.59
CA THR A 243 -4.72 -20.97 -14.31
C THR A 243 -4.34 -19.54 -13.91
N VAL A 244 -5.33 -18.73 -13.53
CA VAL A 244 -5.10 -17.44 -12.88
C VAL A 244 -5.43 -17.60 -11.40
N ILE A 245 -4.50 -17.21 -10.51
CA ILE A 245 -4.67 -17.31 -9.06
C ILE A 245 -4.76 -15.88 -8.46
N PHE A 246 -5.88 -15.54 -7.89
CA PHE A 246 -6.02 -14.33 -7.09
C PHE A 246 -5.67 -14.62 -5.63
N VAL A 247 -4.81 -13.80 -5.03
CA VAL A 247 -4.30 -13.98 -3.67
C VAL A 247 -4.60 -12.81 -2.75
N GLY A 248 -5.51 -11.93 -3.14
CA GLY A 248 -5.89 -10.75 -2.38
C GLY A 248 -7.23 -10.18 -2.82
N TYR A 249 -7.67 -9.18 -2.07
CA TYR A 249 -8.89 -8.45 -2.39
C TYR A 249 -8.83 -7.83 -3.78
N GLN A 250 -9.95 -7.89 -4.49
CA GLN A 250 -10.13 -7.27 -5.79
C GLN A 250 -11.18 -6.17 -5.66
N ALA A 251 -10.78 -4.91 -5.80
CA ALA A 251 -11.67 -3.76 -5.64
C ALA A 251 -12.71 -3.68 -6.77
N GLU A 252 -13.87 -3.11 -6.46
CA GLU A 252 -14.90 -2.86 -7.47
C GLU A 252 -14.37 -2.02 -8.64
N GLY A 253 -14.83 -2.33 -9.83
CA GLY A 253 -14.40 -1.66 -11.06
C GLY A 253 -13.05 -2.12 -11.62
N THR A 254 -12.30 -2.97 -10.92
CA THR A 254 -11.01 -3.47 -11.39
C THR A 254 -11.15 -4.66 -12.35
N LEU A 255 -10.15 -4.83 -13.23
CA LEU A 255 -10.11 -5.99 -14.14
C LEU A 255 -10.02 -7.30 -13.36
N GLY A 256 -9.25 -7.33 -12.26
CA GLY A 256 -9.14 -8.50 -11.40
C GLY A 256 -10.49 -8.90 -10.78
N ARG A 257 -11.29 -7.92 -10.37
CA ARG A 257 -12.64 -8.15 -9.83
C ARG A 257 -13.56 -8.80 -10.86
N LEU A 258 -13.61 -8.26 -12.07
CA LEU A 258 -14.42 -8.81 -13.15
C LEU A 258 -14.05 -10.27 -13.46
N ILE A 259 -12.74 -10.58 -13.52
CA ILE A 259 -12.29 -11.96 -13.79
C ILE A 259 -12.63 -12.88 -12.62
N SER A 260 -12.40 -12.46 -11.38
CA SER A 260 -12.65 -13.28 -10.20
C SER A 260 -14.15 -13.57 -9.95
N GLU A 261 -15.04 -12.68 -10.40
CA GLU A 261 -16.49 -12.88 -10.36
C GLU A 261 -17.04 -13.72 -11.51
N GLY A 262 -16.17 -14.22 -12.40
CA GLY A 262 -16.55 -15.15 -13.44
C GLY A 262 -17.02 -14.54 -14.76
N ALA A 263 -16.57 -13.29 -15.05
CA ALA A 263 -16.78 -12.70 -16.37
C ALA A 263 -16.30 -13.65 -17.47
N LYS A 264 -17.10 -13.84 -18.50
CA LYS A 264 -16.76 -14.72 -19.66
C LYS A 264 -15.85 -14.03 -20.67
N LYS A 265 -15.86 -12.71 -20.68
CA LYS A 265 -15.06 -11.86 -21.52
C LYS A 265 -14.70 -10.59 -20.77
N VAL A 266 -13.51 -10.09 -20.99
CA VAL A 266 -13.01 -8.83 -20.42
C VAL A 266 -12.30 -8.01 -21.48
N ARG A 267 -12.19 -6.71 -21.27
CA ARG A 267 -11.46 -5.81 -22.19
C ARG A 267 -10.08 -5.49 -21.64
N ILE A 268 -9.03 -5.84 -22.38
CA ILE A 268 -7.63 -5.58 -22.04
C ILE A 268 -6.98 -4.82 -23.19
N PHE A 269 -6.45 -3.62 -22.92
CA PHE A 269 -5.89 -2.71 -23.94
C PHE A 269 -6.84 -2.45 -25.12
N GLY A 270 -8.14 -2.32 -24.85
CA GLY A 270 -9.16 -2.07 -25.87
C GLY A 270 -9.65 -3.33 -26.63
N GLU A 271 -8.99 -4.47 -26.49
CA GLU A 271 -9.37 -5.74 -27.11
C GLU A 271 -10.23 -6.61 -26.19
N GLU A 272 -11.24 -7.28 -26.75
CA GLU A 272 -12.06 -8.24 -26.03
C GLU A 272 -11.36 -9.59 -25.96
N ILE A 273 -11.11 -10.06 -24.73
CA ILE A 273 -10.42 -11.33 -24.44
C ILE A 273 -11.39 -12.27 -23.72
N SER A 274 -11.53 -13.48 -24.23
CA SER A 274 -12.32 -14.54 -23.57
C SER A 274 -11.62 -15.02 -22.30
N VAL A 275 -12.39 -15.33 -21.25
CA VAL A 275 -11.90 -15.93 -20.03
C VAL A 275 -12.12 -17.45 -20.12
N GLY A 276 -11.12 -18.14 -20.61
CA GLY A 276 -11.09 -19.62 -20.72
C GLY A 276 -10.24 -20.28 -19.64
N ALA A 277 -9.25 -19.55 -19.10
CA ALA A 277 -8.37 -20.04 -18.05
C ALA A 277 -9.15 -20.40 -16.77
N LYS A 278 -8.64 -21.37 -16.01
CA LYS A 278 -9.20 -21.69 -14.70
C LYS A 278 -8.91 -20.55 -13.74
N ILE A 279 -9.93 -20.03 -13.09
CA ILE A 279 -9.80 -18.96 -12.07
C ILE A 279 -9.84 -19.59 -10.68
N GLU A 280 -8.83 -19.34 -9.87
CA GLU A 280 -8.70 -19.81 -8.50
C GLU A 280 -8.49 -18.63 -7.58
N SER A 281 -8.96 -18.71 -6.33
CA SER A 281 -8.68 -17.77 -5.27
C SER A 281 -8.03 -18.49 -4.10
N ILE A 282 -6.96 -17.90 -3.55
CA ILE A 282 -6.28 -18.40 -2.35
C ILE A 282 -6.35 -17.29 -1.30
N TYR A 283 -7.02 -17.60 -0.21
CA TYR A 283 -7.18 -16.68 0.92
C TYR A 283 -6.03 -16.82 1.93
N GLY A 284 -5.96 -15.87 2.89
CA GLY A 284 -4.94 -15.86 3.94
C GLY A 284 -3.69 -15.05 3.61
N TYR A 285 -3.81 -14.17 2.62
CA TYR A 285 -2.74 -13.24 2.22
C TYR A 285 -3.14 -11.76 2.33
N SER A 286 -4.22 -11.39 2.95
CA SER A 286 -4.55 -9.98 3.12
C SER A 286 -3.62 -9.33 4.13
N GLY A 287 -3.09 -8.17 3.81
CA GLY A 287 -2.25 -7.40 4.72
C GLY A 287 -3.02 -6.74 5.85
N HIS A 288 -4.30 -6.38 5.64
CA HIS A 288 -5.10 -5.73 6.69
C HIS A 288 -5.68 -6.73 7.68
N ALA A 289 -5.75 -6.34 8.93
CA ALA A 289 -6.54 -7.02 9.95
C ALA A 289 -8.03 -7.03 9.56
N ASP A 290 -8.73 -8.13 9.81
CA ASP A 290 -10.18 -8.17 9.71
C ASP A 290 -10.85 -7.60 10.98
N GLN A 291 -12.18 -7.63 11.05
CA GLN A 291 -12.90 -7.08 12.20
C GLN A 291 -12.42 -7.67 13.53
N ASN A 292 -12.22 -8.99 13.60
CA ASN A 292 -11.71 -9.65 14.81
C ASN A 292 -10.26 -9.26 15.10
N GLY A 293 -9.40 -9.18 14.08
CA GLY A 293 -8.02 -8.72 14.20
C GLY A 293 -7.94 -7.29 14.72
N LEU A 294 -8.75 -6.36 14.15
CA LEU A 294 -8.87 -4.99 14.66
C LEU A 294 -9.32 -4.96 16.13
N LEU A 295 -10.36 -5.72 16.48
CA LEU A 295 -10.85 -5.80 17.85
C LEU A 295 -9.80 -6.39 18.79
N LYS A 296 -9.07 -7.43 18.39
CA LYS A 296 -7.97 -8.03 19.15
C LYS A 296 -6.81 -7.05 19.37
N TRP A 297 -6.50 -6.20 18.37
CA TRP A 297 -5.51 -5.14 18.54
C TRP A 297 -5.97 -4.12 19.59
N LEU A 298 -7.23 -3.74 19.56
CA LEU A 298 -7.86 -2.82 20.49
C LEU A 298 -8.04 -3.39 21.91
N ASP A 299 -8.03 -4.74 22.08
CA ASP A 299 -8.14 -5.41 23.40
C ASP A 299 -6.95 -5.10 24.31
N ALA A 300 -5.80 -4.72 23.77
CA ALA A 300 -4.63 -4.35 24.55
C ALA A 300 -4.79 -3.00 25.27
N ILE A 301 -5.77 -2.18 24.87
CA ILE A 301 -6.00 -0.85 25.43
C ILE A 301 -6.61 -1.00 26.84
N GLU A 302 -5.87 -0.57 27.86
CA GLU A 302 -6.24 -0.74 29.29
C GLU A 302 -7.32 0.26 29.73
N GLU A 303 -7.32 1.47 29.15
CA GLU A 303 -8.24 2.57 29.48
C GLU A 303 -8.86 3.12 28.20
N ALA A 304 -10.19 3.28 28.17
CA ALA A 304 -10.88 3.80 26.99
C ALA A 304 -10.31 5.19 26.60
N PRO A 305 -9.95 5.40 25.31
CA PRO A 305 -9.55 6.71 24.83
C PRO A 305 -10.66 7.75 25.04
N ARG A 306 -10.31 9.02 25.22
CA ARG A 306 -11.28 10.12 25.25
C ARG A 306 -12.12 10.16 23.98
N CYS A 307 -11.53 9.79 22.84
CA CYS A 307 -12.22 9.53 21.59
C CYS A 307 -11.41 8.60 20.69
N THR A 308 -12.13 7.76 19.95
CA THR A 308 -11.62 6.95 18.85
C THR A 308 -12.23 7.46 17.54
N PHE A 309 -11.39 7.93 16.64
CA PHE A 309 -11.75 8.34 15.28
C PHE A 309 -11.58 7.13 14.36
N VAL A 310 -12.68 6.64 13.82
CA VAL A 310 -12.68 5.50 12.90
C VAL A 310 -12.61 6.02 11.48
N THR A 311 -11.56 5.66 10.76
CA THR A 311 -11.22 6.20 9.43
C THR A 311 -10.75 5.08 8.50
N HIS A 312 -10.34 5.42 7.27
CA HIS A 312 -9.70 4.49 6.32
C HIS A 312 -10.50 3.21 6.11
N GLY A 313 -11.74 3.34 5.65
CA GLY A 313 -12.64 2.25 5.28
C GLY A 313 -13.81 2.80 4.49
N GLU A 314 -14.56 1.91 3.84
CA GLU A 314 -15.84 2.27 3.25
C GLU A 314 -16.78 2.77 4.36
N PRO A 315 -17.77 3.65 4.05
CA PRO A 315 -18.66 4.21 5.07
C PRO A 315 -19.30 3.15 5.97
N GLU A 316 -19.79 2.06 5.38
CA GLU A 316 -20.43 0.95 6.09
C GLU A 316 -19.46 0.25 7.05
N SER A 317 -18.22 0.01 6.60
CA SER A 317 -17.18 -0.62 7.41
C SER A 317 -16.78 0.25 8.60
N SER A 318 -16.62 1.57 8.37
CA SER A 318 -16.30 2.53 9.42
C SER A 318 -17.40 2.67 10.45
N GLU A 319 -18.66 2.75 10.03
CA GLU A 319 -19.82 2.84 10.90
C GLU A 319 -20.05 1.55 11.72
N ALA A 320 -19.82 0.38 11.08
CA ALA A 320 -19.92 -0.90 11.75
C ALA A 320 -18.90 -1.01 12.89
N LEU A 321 -17.63 -0.71 12.62
CA LEU A 321 -16.58 -0.72 13.65
C LEU A 321 -16.87 0.29 14.76
N ALA A 322 -17.22 1.52 14.42
CA ALA A 322 -17.55 2.55 15.42
C ALA A 322 -18.72 2.13 16.31
N SER A 323 -19.73 1.46 15.75
CA SER A 323 -20.87 0.92 16.49
C SER A 323 -20.47 -0.21 17.45
N LEU A 324 -19.62 -1.12 17.00
CA LEU A 324 -19.08 -2.20 17.83
C LEU A 324 -18.24 -1.66 19.01
N LEU A 325 -17.40 -0.65 18.77
CA LEU A 325 -16.58 -0.02 19.82
C LEU A 325 -17.45 0.64 20.88
N LYS A 326 -18.51 1.34 20.49
CA LYS A 326 -19.49 1.93 21.43
C LYS A 326 -20.22 0.88 22.26
N LYS A 327 -20.66 -0.21 21.61
CA LYS A 327 -21.50 -1.23 22.26
C LYS A 327 -20.68 -2.16 23.18
N ASN A 328 -19.53 -2.61 22.71
CA ASN A 328 -18.81 -3.71 23.36
C ASN A 328 -17.66 -3.23 24.26
N ARG A 329 -17.22 -1.95 24.12
CA ARG A 329 -16.04 -1.43 24.83
C ARG A 329 -16.28 -0.09 25.50
N GLU A 330 -17.51 0.46 25.37
CA GLU A 330 -17.85 1.79 25.88
C GLU A 330 -16.95 2.92 25.35
N PHE A 331 -16.26 2.68 24.21
CA PHE A 331 -15.43 3.70 23.58
C PHE A 331 -16.30 4.81 22.99
N LYS A 332 -15.92 6.06 23.19
CA LYS A 332 -16.47 7.17 22.42
C LYS A 332 -15.87 7.11 21.00
N ALA A 333 -16.52 6.38 20.10
CA ALA A 333 -16.07 6.22 18.72
C ALA A 333 -16.90 7.09 17.78
N ILE A 334 -16.25 7.75 16.81
CA ILE A 334 -16.88 8.57 15.78
C ILE A 334 -16.27 8.28 14.41
N THR A 335 -17.04 8.46 13.36
CA THR A 335 -16.60 8.42 11.96
C THR A 335 -16.53 9.87 11.47
N PRO A 336 -15.33 10.50 11.49
CA PRO A 336 -15.20 11.90 11.12
C PRO A 336 -15.42 12.08 9.62
N LYS A 337 -16.03 13.22 9.25
CA LYS A 337 -16.17 13.60 7.85
C LYS A 337 -14.95 14.42 7.41
N MET A 338 -14.68 14.41 6.12
CA MET A 338 -13.62 15.24 5.55
C MET A 338 -13.85 16.72 5.88
N GLY A 339 -12.82 17.37 6.43
CA GLY A 339 -12.86 18.78 6.82
C GLY A 339 -13.38 19.05 8.25
N GLU A 340 -13.76 18.03 9.01
CA GLU A 340 -14.09 18.24 10.43
C GLU A 340 -12.82 18.49 11.26
N GLU A 341 -12.87 19.49 12.14
CA GLU A 341 -11.78 19.84 13.06
C GLU A 341 -12.19 19.58 14.52
N TYR A 342 -11.25 19.03 15.29
CA TYR A 342 -11.44 18.71 16.70
C TYR A 342 -10.31 19.31 17.55
N ASP A 343 -10.68 20.04 18.61
CA ASP A 343 -9.73 20.46 19.63
C ASP A 343 -9.45 19.30 20.58
N LEU A 344 -8.20 18.83 20.63
CA LEU A 344 -7.81 17.69 21.46
C LEU A 344 -7.63 18.04 22.94
N LEU A 345 -7.48 19.31 23.31
CA LEU A 345 -7.41 19.71 24.71
C LEU A 345 -8.78 19.73 25.37
N SER A 346 -9.72 20.48 24.79
CA SER A 346 -11.10 20.57 25.27
C SER A 346 -11.98 19.43 24.83
N PHE A 347 -11.57 18.70 23.80
CA PHE A 347 -12.33 17.69 23.09
C PHE A 347 -13.71 18.20 22.61
N VAL A 348 -13.70 19.32 21.95
CA VAL A 348 -14.87 19.90 21.29
C VAL A 348 -14.66 19.90 19.79
N LYS A 349 -15.71 19.55 19.01
CA LYS A 349 -15.73 19.79 17.57
C LYS A 349 -15.73 21.32 17.37
N VAL A 350 -14.67 21.85 16.75
CA VAL A 350 -14.44 23.30 16.64
C VAL A 350 -15.10 23.88 15.38
N GLY A 351 -15.34 23.07 14.36
CA GLY A 351 -15.97 23.52 13.12
C GLY A 351 -15.93 22.50 12.00
N ASP A 352 -16.62 22.86 10.93
CA ASP A 352 -16.46 22.20 9.63
C ASP A 352 -15.63 23.15 8.75
N VAL A 353 -14.47 22.71 8.29
CA VAL A 353 -13.74 23.45 7.25
C VAL A 353 -14.57 23.35 5.97
N GLU A 354 -15.23 24.45 5.59
CA GLU A 354 -15.87 24.53 4.28
C GLU A 354 -14.78 24.41 3.19
N LEU A 355 -14.71 23.26 2.57
CA LEU A 355 -13.97 23.07 1.33
C LEU A 355 -14.74 23.85 0.23
N LYS A 356 -14.44 25.13 0.05
CA LYS A 356 -15.01 25.90 -1.05
C LYS A 356 -14.51 25.32 -2.35
N LYS A 357 -15.40 24.63 -3.08
CA LYS A 357 -15.21 24.35 -4.50
C LYS A 357 -15.12 25.69 -5.23
N LYS A 358 -13.94 26.09 -5.64
CA LYS A 358 -13.77 27.12 -6.65
C LYS A 358 -13.97 26.45 -8.01
N ASN A 359 -14.88 27.02 -8.81
CA ASN A 359 -15.31 26.52 -10.13
C ASN A 359 -14.19 25.83 -10.91
N ASP A 360 -14.48 24.61 -11.35
CA ASP A 360 -13.90 23.77 -12.41
C ASP A 360 -12.40 23.46 -12.43
N ASP A 361 -11.56 24.06 -11.60
CA ASP A 361 -10.19 23.61 -11.35
C ASP A 361 -10.04 23.17 -9.91
N VAL A 362 -9.86 21.86 -9.69
CA VAL A 362 -9.68 21.27 -8.34
C VAL A 362 -8.32 21.68 -7.78
N LYS A 363 -8.25 22.85 -7.18
CA LYS A 363 -7.15 23.23 -6.28
C LYS A 363 -7.69 23.25 -4.86
N TYR A 364 -7.30 22.27 -4.06
CA TYR A 364 -7.54 22.29 -2.62
C TYR A 364 -6.66 23.37 -2.00
N VAL A 365 -7.28 24.46 -1.55
CA VAL A 365 -6.60 25.48 -0.76
C VAL A 365 -6.90 25.21 0.69
N LEU A 366 -5.92 24.72 1.44
CA LEU A 366 -5.94 24.71 2.90
C LEU A 366 -5.94 26.17 3.38
N VAL A 367 -7.08 26.67 3.84
CA VAL A 367 -7.14 27.97 4.55
C VAL A 367 -6.69 27.74 5.99
N ARG A 368 -5.57 28.30 6.34
CA ARG A 368 -4.94 28.19 7.67
C ARG A 368 -5.62 29.08 8.69
N SER A 369 -5.86 28.55 9.88
CA SER A 369 -5.84 29.32 11.12
C SER A 369 -4.38 29.69 11.46
N THR A 370 -4.22 30.82 12.07
CA THR A 370 -2.97 31.50 12.41
C THR A 370 -1.94 30.59 13.10
N ALA A 371 -0.95 30.10 12.36
CA ALA A 371 0.26 29.49 12.90
C ALA A 371 1.46 30.41 12.69
N PRO A 372 2.45 30.40 13.61
CA PRO A 372 3.48 31.42 13.66
C PRO A 372 4.44 31.46 12.48
N ALA A 373 5.01 32.59 12.21
CA ALA A 373 5.77 33.06 11.05
C ALA A 373 6.91 32.20 10.47
N TYR A 374 7.25 31.05 11.03
CA TYR A 374 8.36 30.23 10.55
C TYR A 374 8.00 29.36 9.32
N ALA A 375 6.72 29.07 9.13
CA ALA A 375 6.25 28.30 7.98
C ALA A 375 6.00 29.17 6.74
N SER A 376 5.92 30.48 6.87
CA SER A 376 5.70 31.42 5.77
C SER A 376 6.96 31.65 4.92
N LEU A 377 8.15 31.70 5.53
CA LEU A 377 9.39 31.99 4.83
C LEU A 377 9.84 30.92 3.85
N VAL A 378 9.65 29.64 4.17
CA VAL A 378 10.00 28.53 3.26
C VAL A 378 8.95 28.39 2.14
N ARG A 379 7.68 28.68 2.42
CA ARG A 379 6.60 28.66 1.43
C ARG A 379 6.70 29.80 0.42
N ASP A 380 7.09 30.99 0.88
CA ASP A 380 7.19 32.18 0.01
C ASP A 380 8.28 31.99 -1.04
N SER A 381 9.41 31.37 -0.70
CA SER A 381 10.50 31.13 -1.68
C SER A 381 10.13 30.11 -2.74
N HIS A 382 9.40 29.03 -2.39
CA HIS A 382 8.93 28.03 -3.35
C HIS A 382 7.79 28.53 -4.22
N ASN A 383 6.82 29.27 -3.66
CA ASN A 383 5.75 29.90 -4.41
C ASN A 383 6.29 30.98 -5.34
N LEU A 384 7.23 31.80 -4.87
CA LEU A 384 7.90 32.81 -5.72
C LEU A 384 8.69 32.16 -6.87
N LYS A 385 9.35 31.05 -6.63
CA LYS A 385 10.04 30.28 -7.70
C LYS A 385 9.06 29.70 -8.70
N ALA A 386 7.95 29.12 -8.24
CA ALA A 386 6.90 28.59 -9.10
C ALA A 386 6.19 29.69 -9.90
N GLU A 387 5.85 30.82 -9.28
CA GLU A 387 5.29 32.00 -9.96
C GLU A 387 6.25 32.59 -10.97
N LEU A 388 7.55 32.62 -10.65
CA LEU A 388 8.59 33.10 -11.57
C LEU A 388 8.70 32.19 -12.80
N LEU A 389 8.68 30.86 -12.61
CA LEU A 389 8.72 29.89 -13.70
C LEU A 389 7.45 29.96 -14.59
N ILE A 390 6.27 30.16 -14.00
CA ILE A 390 5.03 30.35 -14.73
C ILE A 390 5.12 31.63 -15.58
N LYS A 391 5.57 32.74 -15.00
CA LYS A 391 5.74 34.00 -15.73
C LYS A 391 6.80 33.94 -16.83
N ILE A 392 7.89 33.19 -16.58
CA ILE A 392 8.92 32.95 -17.61
C ILE A 392 8.31 32.15 -18.77
N ASN A 393 7.55 31.09 -18.50
CA ASN A 393 6.90 30.29 -19.53
C ASN A 393 5.87 31.10 -20.33
N GLU A 394 5.03 31.89 -19.66
CA GLU A 394 4.08 32.79 -20.32
C GLU A 394 4.79 33.83 -21.24
N LEU A 395 5.93 34.37 -20.75
CA LEU A 395 6.76 35.27 -21.56
C LEU A 395 7.39 34.57 -22.79
N MET A 396 7.73 33.29 -22.64
CA MET A 396 8.35 32.47 -23.68
C MET A 396 7.33 32.00 -24.74
N GLU A 397 6.10 31.68 -24.32
CA GLU A 397 5.01 31.31 -25.24
C GLU A 397 4.57 32.47 -26.14
N ASN A 398 4.69 33.71 -25.67
CA ASN A 398 4.33 34.92 -26.41
C ASN A 398 5.46 35.45 -27.33
N CYS A 399 6.56 34.72 -27.52
CA CYS A 399 7.64 35.13 -28.44
C CYS A 399 7.41 34.65 -29.87
N LYS A 400 7.67 35.52 -30.82
CA LYS A 400 7.42 35.26 -32.24
C LYS A 400 8.44 34.30 -32.87
N ASP A 401 9.64 34.27 -32.36
CA ASP A 401 10.73 33.39 -32.82
C ASP A 401 11.79 33.11 -31.71
N GLU A 402 12.74 32.24 -32.03
CA GLU A 402 13.80 31.79 -31.11
C GLU A 402 14.79 32.91 -30.71
N SER A 403 15.00 33.91 -31.63
CA SER A 403 15.86 35.04 -31.35
C SER A 403 15.28 35.98 -30.31
N GLU A 404 13.96 36.21 -30.36
CA GLU A 404 13.22 37.00 -29.37
C GLU A 404 13.20 36.27 -28.01
N ARG A 405 13.10 34.92 -28.01
CA ARG A 405 13.20 34.08 -26.80
C ARG A 405 14.57 34.23 -26.15
N CYS A 406 15.66 34.06 -26.90
CA CYS A 406 17.01 34.19 -26.38
C CYS A 406 17.28 35.61 -25.82
N ALA A 407 16.82 36.66 -26.49
CA ALA A 407 17.01 38.02 -26.01
C ALA A 407 16.27 38.31 -24.70
N LYS A 408 15.04 37.78 -24.53
CA LYS A 408 14.26 37.93 -23.29
C LYS A 408 14.87 37.12 -22.12
N LEU A 409 15.39 35.90 -22.37
CA LEU A 409 16.10 35.11 -21.37
C LEU A 409 17.39 35.75 -20.91
N GLN A 410 18.16 36.34 -21.83
CA GLN A 410 19.39 37.04 -21.52
C GLN A 410 19.12 38.29 -20.66
N ASN A 411 18.04 39.03 -20.95
CA ASN A 411 17.63 40.16 -20.15
C ASN A 411 17.18 39.75 -18.73
N LEU A 412 16.47 38.63 -18.60
CA LEU A 412 16.10 38.09 -17.29
C LEU A 412 17.31 37.62 -16.48
N LEU A 413 18.28 36.95 -17.12
CA LEU A 413 19.54 36.53 -16.49
C LEU A 413 20.40 37.72 -16.04
N ASN A 414 20.32 38.87 -16.73
CA ASN A 414 21.06 40.06 -16.34
C ASN A 414 20.37 40.88 -15.21
N LEU A 415 19.13 40.49 -14.83
CA LEU A 415 18.37 41.10 -13.73
C LEU A 415 18.42 40.25 -12.45
N LEU A 416 18.91 39.02 -12.52
CA LEU A 416 19.20 38.09 -11.41
C LEU A 416 20.67 38.16 -11.02
#